data_4669a1e2d4d15f8908a94e51072fa9c2
#
_entry.id   4669a1e2d4d15f8908a94e51072fa9c2
#
_cell.length_a   1.000
_cell.length_b   1.000
_cell.length_c   1.000
_cell.angle_alpha   90.00
_cell.angle_beta   90.00
_cell.angle_gamma   90.00
#
_symmetry.space_group_name_H-M   'P 1'
#
loop_
_entity.id
_entity.type
_entity.pdbx_description
1 polymer ?
#
loop_
_entity_poly.entity_id
_entity_poly.type
_entity_poly.pdbx_seq_one_letter_code
_entity_poly.pdbx_strand_id
1 'polypeptide(L)'
;MQPFDRRQIIHALDVLTVLVSRDQKSRYKSTAMGVVWAVASPILFLLIFYFLFAVIMPLGIANYASHVMVGIVVWTWFQTSLTEAVTCIPSNATLVNLPRFPVVVLPVASVLSNAATFLMTFPVLLLLVWTQAGGPGLPYLALPVLMLVQAVLTLGLGY
;
A
#
# COMPACT_ATOMS: atom_id res chain seq x y z
N MET A 1 -32.24 2.65 -8.52
CA MET A 1 -31.12 1.93 -7.86
C MET A 1 -31.71 0.65 -7.29
N GLN A 2 -31.46 -0.51 -7.90
CA GLN A 2 -31.88 -1.77 -7.32
C GLN A 2 -30.99 -2.10 -6.13
N PRO A 3 -31.51 -2.59 -5.01
CA PRO A 3 -30.70 -3.02 -3.88
C PRO A 3 -29.75 -4.13 -4.35
N PHE A 4 -28.46 -3.98 -4.03
CA PHE A 4 -27.46 -5.01 -4.35
C PHE A 4 -27.91 -6.35 -3.78
N ASP A 5 -28.24 -7.27 -4.67
CA ASP A 5 -28.60 -8.63 -4.27
C ASP A 5 -27.42 -9.27 -3.55
N ARG A 6 -27.67 -9.94 -2.43
CA ARG A 6 -26.65 -10.61 -1.61
C ARG A 6 -25.72 -11.50 -2.45
N ARG A 7 -26.23 -12.11 -3.52
CA ARG A 7 -25.46 -12.91 -4.48
C ARG A 7 -24.45 -12.08 -5.27
N GLN A 8 -24.81 -10.85 -5.63
CA GLN A 8 -23.91 -9.92 -6.36
C GLN A 8 -22.75 -9.47 -5.48
N ILE A 9 -23.01 -9.20 -4.18
CA ILE A 9 -21.99 -8.84 -3.21
C ILE A 9 -21.00 -10.01 -3.00
N ILE A 10 -21.51 -11.23 -2.80
CA ILE A 10 -20.66 -12.42 -2.63
C ILE A 10 -19.78 -12.62 -3.86
N HIS A 11 -20.38 -12.55 -5.05
CA HIS A 11 -19.63 -12.68 -6.30
C HIS A 11 -18.55 -11.60 -6.45
N ALA A 12 -18.84 -10.35 -6.10
CA ALA A 12 -17.86 -9.25 -6.14
C ALA A 12 -16.70 -9.49 -5.16
N LEU A 13 -16.98 -10.01 -3.96
CA LEU A 13 -15.96 -10.36 -2.96
C LEU A 13 -15.08 -11.54 -3.41
N ASP A 14 -15.68 -12.55 -4.04
CA ASP A 14 -14.93 -13.68 -4.59
C ASP A 14 -13.99 -13.22 -5.71
N VAL A 15 -14.50 -12.40 -6.64
CA VAL A 15 -13.69 -11.79 -7.71
C VAL A 15 -12.57 -10.93 -7.12
N LEU A 16 -12.87 -10.12 -6.11
CA LEU A 16 -11.88 -9.27 -5.42
C LEU A 16 -10.74 -10.12 -4.83
N THR A 17 -11.09 -11.18 -4.10
CA THR A 17 -10.11 -12.06 -3.46
C THR A 17 -9.20 -12.73 -4.50
N VAL A 18 -9.79 -13.20 -5.61
CA VAL A 18 -9.03 -13.81 -6.71
C VAL A 18 -8.10 -12.80 -7.37
N LEU A 19 -8.58 -11.56 -7.62
CA LEU A 19 -7.77 -10.51 -8.24
C LEU A 19 -6.60 -10.11 -7.35
N VAL A 20 -6.84 -9.86 -6.06
CA VAL A 20 -5.78 -9.52 -5.10
C VAL A 20 -4.75 -10.65 -5.00
N SER A 21 -5.20 -11.90 -4.89
CA SER A 21 -4.30 -13.05 -4.83
C SER A 21 -3.47 -13.23 -6.11
N ARG A 22 -4.10 -13.02 -7.27
CA ARG A 22 -3.42 -13.06 -8.58
C ARG A 22 -2.37 -11.96 -8.68
N ASP A 23 -2.70 -10.75 -8.29
CA ASP A 23 -1.80 -9.60 -8.34
C ASP A 23 -0.60 -9.81 -7.41
N GLN A 24 -0.83 -10.21 -6.16
CA GLN A 24 0.25 -10.55 -5.23
C GLN A 24 1.15 -11.67 -5.77
N LYS A 25 0.57 -12.74 -6.30
CA LYS A 25 1.35 -13.82 -6.91
C LYS A 25 2.16 -13.32 -8.11
N SER A 26 1.61 -12.45 -8.95
CA SER A 26 2.31 -11.89 -10.11
C SER A 26 3.49 -11.04 -9.70
N ARG A 27 3.33 -10.20 -8.67
CA ARG A 27 4.40 -9.33 -8.13
C ARG A 27 5.57 -10.14 -7.57
N TYR A 28 5.29 -11.26 -6.92
CA TYR A 28 6.30 -12.03 -6.18
C TYR A 28 6.73 -13.34 -6.86
N LYS A 29 5.97 -13.88 -7.82
CA LYS A 29 6.30 -15.14 -8.52
C LYS A 29 7.48 -15.03 -9.48
N SER A 30 7.75 -13.85 -9.98
CA SER A 30 8.77 -13.63 -11.00
C SER A 30 10.20 -13.66 -10.44
N THR A 31 10.38 -13.46 -9.12
CA THR A 31 11.73 -13.43 -8.56
C THR A 31 11.66 -13.66 -7.05
N ALA A 32 12.50 -14.56 -6.50
CA ALA A 32 12.81 -14.60 -5.05
C ALA A 32 13.23 -13.20 -4.53
N MET A 33 13.67 -12.35 -5.42
CA MET A 33 14.03 -10.96 -5.25
C MET A 33 12.82 -10.01 -5.06
N GLY A 34 11.60 -10.38 -5.45
CA GLY A 34 10.45 -9.44 -5.43
C GLY A 34 10.03 -9.01 -4.03
N VAL A 35 9.94 -9.94 -3.09
CA VAL A 35 9.64 -9.61 -1.68
C VAL A 35 10.81 -8.85 -1.05
N VAL A 36 12.06 -9.26 -1.34
CA VAL A 36 13.26 -8.58 -0.88
C VAL A 36 13.29 -7.14 -1.41
N TRP A 37 12.92 -6.92 -2.67
CA TRP A 37 12.91 -5.59 -3.27
C TRP A 37 11.81 -4.68 -2.68
N ALA A 38 10.64 -5.22 -2.35
CA ALA A 38 9.57 -4.47 -1.72
C ALA A 38 9.99 -3.90 -0.34
N VAL A 39 10.83 -4.64 0.38
CA VAL A 39 11.38 -4.19 1.68
C VAL A 39 12.66 -3.37 1.49
N ALA A 40 13.51 -3.74 0.54
CA ALA A 40 14.78 -3.05 0.28
C ALA A 40 14.58 -1.62 -0.23
N SER A 41 13.58 -1.38 -1.06
CA SER A 41 13.32 -0.06 -1.64
C SER A 41 13.06 1.03 -0.57
N PRO A 42 12.16 0.87 0.40
CA PRO A 42 11.99 1.83 1.50
C PRO A 42 13.26 2.01 2.35
N ILE A 43 14.02 0.91 2.57
CA ILE A 43 15.27 0.99 3.34
C ILE A 43 16.32 1.79 2.58
N LEU A 44 16.46 1.61 1.27
CA LEU A 44 17.37 2.42 0.45
C LEU A 44 17.00 3.90 0.47
N PHE A 45 15.71 4.23 0.34
CA PHE A 45 15.25 5.61 0.50
C PHE A 45 15.60 6.17 1.88
N LEU A 46 15.34 5.40 2.94
CA LEU A 46 15.72 5.80 4.29
C LEU A 46 17.21 6.08 4.41
N LEU A 47 18.08 5.21 3.88
CA LEU A 47 19.53 5.40 3.92
C LEU A 47 19.96 6.68 3.20
N ILE A 48 19.37 6.95 2.02
CA ILE A 48 19.66 8.16 1.25
C ILE A 48 19.24 9.41 2.06
N PHE A 49 18.03 9.43 2.58
CA PHE A 49 17.53 10.56 3.36
C PHE A 49 18.27 10.72 4.69
N TYR A 50 18.60 9.61 5.36
CA TYR A 50 19.41 9.64 6.57
C TYR A 50 20.79 10.24 6.29
N PHE A 51 21.47 9.79 5.24
CA PHE A 51 22.77 10.33 4.84
C PHE A 51 22.68 11.83 4.50
N LEU A 52 21.67 12.21 3.74
CA LEU A 52 21.48 13.62 3.34
C LEU A 52 21.29 14.53 4.56
N PHE A 53 20.40 14.17 5.48
CA PHE A 53 19.99 15.05 6.57
C PHE A 53 20.70 14.80 7.91
N ALA A 54 21.36 13.68 8.11
CA ALA A 54 22.17 13.46 9.29
C ALA A 54 23.64 13.86 9.08
N VAL A 55 24.16 13.73 7.83
CA VAL A 55 25.57 13.96 7.53
C VAL A 55 25.78 15.28 6.77
N ILE A 56 25.00 15.54 5.71
CA ILE A 56 25.21 16.72 4.85
C ILE A 56 24.50 17.97 5.43
N MET A 57 23.26 17.82 5.88
CA MET A 57 22.44 18.90 6.41
C MET A 57 21.83 18.50 7.76
N PRO A 58 22.59 18.50 8.87
CA PRO A 58 22.08 18.06 10.16
C PRO A 58 20.94 18.97 10.64
N LEU A 59 19.72 18.42 10.67
CA LEU A 59 18.51 19.14 11.09
C LEU A 59 18.31 19.16 12.61
N GLY A 60 19.11 18.43 13.38
CA GLY A 60 18.98 18.34 14.85
C GLY A 60 17.68 17.68 15.32
N ILE A 61 16.98 16.95 14.47
CA ILE A 61 15.69 16.31 14.79
C ILE A 61 15.95 14.96 15.47
N ALA A 62 15.44 14.78 16.68
CA ALA A 62 15.49 13.50 17.37
C ALA A 62 14.66 12.46 16.62
N ASN A 63 15.16 11.22 16.54
CA ASN A 63 14.50 10.09 15.87
C ASN A 63 14.14 10.35 14.40
N TYR A 64 14.97 11.14 13.71
CA TYR A 64 14.74 11.54 12.31
C TYR A 64 14.44 10.36 11.38
N ALA A 65 15.19 9.27 11.50
CA ALA A 65 15.04 8.09 10.65
C ALA A 65 13.63 7.48 10.75
N SER A 66 13.05 7.42 11.96
CA SER A 66 11.69 6.92 12.17
C SER A 66 10.65 7.80 11.50
N HIS A 67 10.77 9.12 11.64
CA HIS A 67 9.83 10.08 11.05
C HIS A 67 9.84 10.01 9.52
N VAL A 68 11.04 9.98 8.93
CA VAL A 68 11.20 9.88 7.47
C VAL A 68 10.67 8.56 6.95
N MET A 69 10.97 7.45 7.64
CA MET A 69 10.49 6.12 7.22
C MET A 69 8.97 6.02 7.21
N VAL A 70 8.30 6.53 8.26
CA VAL A 70 6.83 6.59 8.29
C VAL A 70 6.30 7.38 7.09
N GLY A 71 6.85 8.56 6.85
CA GLY A 71 6.45 9.41 5.72
C GLY A 71 6.63 8.72 4.36
N ILE A 72 7.80 8.13 4.12
CA ILE A 72 8.11 7.44 2.85
C ILE A 72 7.16 6.26 2.62
N VAL A 73 6.96 5.42 3.63
CA VAL A 73 6.14 4.20 3.51
C VAL A 73 4.68 4.55 3.24
N VAL A 74 4.13 5.51 3.97
CA VAL A 74 2.74 5.98 3.79
C VAL A 74 2.58 6.66 2.43
N TRP A 75 3.51 7.54 2.05
CA TRP A 75 3.48 8.23 0.76
C TRP A 75 3.58 7.27 -0.42
N THR A 76 4.50 6.29 -0.35
CA THR A 76 4.70 5.30 -1.42
C THR A 76 3.44 4.46 -1.62
N TRP A 77 2.79 4.03 -0.52
CA TRP A 77 1.53 3.31 -0.61
C TRP A 77 0.43 4.14 -1.29
N PHE A 78 0.28 5.42 -0.91
CA PHE A 78 -0.70 6.32 -1.51
C PHE A 78 -0.44 6.49 -3.01
N GLN A 79 0.77 6.88 -3.38
CA GLN A 79 1.15 7.15 -4.77
C GLN A 79 0.95 5.91 -5.65
N THR A 80 1.41 4.75 -5.20
CA THR A 80 1.28 3.50 -5.96
C THR A 80 -0.17 3.09 -6.10
N SER A 81 -0.94 3.15 -5.01
CA SER A 81 -2.36 2.79 -5.02
C SER A 81 -3.17 3.70 -5.94
N LEU A 82 -2.91 5.01 -5.92
CA LEU A 82 -3.59 5.97 -6.79
C LEU A 82 -3.25 5.71 -8.27
N THR A 83 -1.97 5.56 -8.58
CA THR A 83 -1.51 5.30 -9.96
C THR A 83 -2.11 4.01 -10.52
N GLU A 84 -2.12 2.95 -9.73
CA GLU A 84 -2.70 1.67 -10.14
C GLU A 84 -4.24 1.70 -10.22
N ALA A 85 -4.91 2.41 -9.32
CA ALA A 85 -6.36 2.58 -9.38
C ALA A 85 -6.80 3.29 -10.67
N VAL A 86 -6.08 4.32 -11.08
CA VAL A 86 -6.37 5.04 -12.34
C VAL A 86 -6.08 4.18 -13.57
N THR A 87 -5.03 3.37 -13.54
CA THR A 87 -4.61 2.54 -14.69
C THR A 87 -5.22 1.14 -14.72
N CYS A 88 -5.94 0.72 -13.67
CA CYS A 88 -6.45 -0.65 -13.55
C CYS A 88 -7.45 -1.04 -14.65
N ILE A 89 -8.28 -0.11 -15.12
CA ILE A 89 -9.27 -0.37 -16.17
C ILE A 89 -8.60 -0.65 -17.52
N PRO A 90 -7.77 0.25 -18.07
CA PRO A 90 -7.07 -0.02 -19.33
C PRO A 90 -6.13 -1.23 -19.25
N SER A 91 -5.48 -1.46 -18.12
CA SER A 91 -4.58 -2.59 -17.93
C SER A 91 -5.29 -3.95 -17.89
N ASN A 92 -6.59 -3.97 -17.59
CA ASN A 92 -7.42 -5.18 -17.53
C ASN A 92 -8.55 -5.18 -18.57
N ALA A 93 -8.32 -4.59 -19.75
CA ALA A 93 -9.33 -4.48 -20.81
C ALA A 93 -10.00 -5.83 -21.16
N THR A 94 -9.26 -6.93 -21.13
CA THR A 94 -9.81 -8.28 -21.37
C THR A 94 -10.87 -8.66 -20.34
N LEU A 95 -10.69 -8.30 -19.07
CA LEU A 95 -11.65 -8.59 -18.01
C LEU A 95 -12.87 -7.66 -18.08
N VAL A 96 -12.62 -6.39 -18.41
CA VAL A 96 -13.68 -5.38 -18.54
C VAL A 96 -14.68 -5.74 -19.65
N ASN A 97 -14.20 -6.38 -20.72
CA ASN A 97 -15.02 -6.81 -21.84
C ASN A 97 -15.84 -8.11 -21.58
N LEU A 98 -15.64 -8.74 -20.42
CA LEU A 98 -16.43 -9.92 -20.06
C LEU A 98 -17.85 -9.52 -19.64
N PRO A 99 -18.90 -10.21 -20.16
CA PRO A 99 -20.27 -9.93 -19.76
C PRO A 99 -20.45 -10.16 -18.25
N ARG A 100 -21.10 -9.20 -17.58
CA ARG A 100 -21.39 -9.19 -16.14
C ARG A 100 -20.17 -9.06 -15.20
N PHE A 101 -19.01 -8.66 -15.72
CA PHE A 101 -17.85 -8.41 -14.85
C PHE A 101 -18.05 -7.11 -14.05
N PRO A 102 -17.90 -7.14 -12.71
CA PRO A 102 -18.06 -5.95 -11.88
C PRO A 102 -16.80 -5.06 -11.96
N VAL A 103 -16.75 -4.14 -12.92
CA VAL A 103 -15.59 -3.27 -13.19
C VAL A 103 -15.16 -2.46 -11.95
N VAL A 104 -16.14 -2.09 -11.10
CA VAL A 104 -15.92 -1.38 -9.82
C VAL A 104 -14.96 -2.11 -8.87
N VAL A 105 -14.80 -3.42 -9.02
CA VAL A 105 -13.89 -4.22 -8.18
C VAL A 105 -12.42 -3.98 -8.52
N LEU A 106 -12.08 -3.51 -9.73
CA LEU A 106 -10.70 -3.33 -10.17
C LEU A 106 -9.92 -2.30 -9.33
N PRO A 107 -10.40 -1.04 -9.15
CA PRO A 107 -9.71 -0.08 -8.29
C PRO A 107 -9.60 -0.56 -6.84
N VAL A 108 -10.65 -1.21 -6.31
CA VAL A 108 -10.62 -1.77 -4.95
C VAL A 108 -9.56 -2.85 -4.82
N ALA A 109 -9.43 -3.72 -5.83
CA ALA A 109 -8.39 -4.76 -5.85
C ALA A 109 -6.99 -4.17 -5.85
N SER A 110 -6.73 -3.11 -6.63
CA SER A 110 -5.44 -2.42 -6.67
C SER A 110 -5.08 -1.82 -5.31
N VAL A 111 -6.00 -1.11 -4.67
CA VAL A 111 -5.76 -0.50 -3.34
C VAL A 111 -5.50 -1.57 -2.28
N LEU A 112 -6.26 -2.68 -2.27
CA LEU A 112 -6.04 -3.79 -1.34
C LEU A 112 -4.74 -4.54 -1.59
N SER A 113 -4.35 -4.75 -2.85
CA SER A 113 -3.06 -5.34 -3.20
C SER A 113 -1.90 -4.51 -2.67
N ASN A 114 -1.97 -3.19 -2.83
CA ASN A 114 -0.95 -2.30 -2.31
C ASN A 114 -0.96 -2.20 -0.79
N ALA A 115 -2.13 -2.28 -0.14
CA ALA A 115 -2.23 -2.39 1.31
C ALA A 115 -1.56 -3.67 1.84
N ALA A 116 -1.70 -4.80 1.16
CA ALA A 116 -1.00 -6.04 1.51
C ALA A 116 0.53 -5.88 1.41
N THR A 117 1.03 -5.22 0.36
CA THR A 117 2.46 -4.88 0.21
C THR A 117 2.94 -3.94 1.33
N PHE A 118 2.15 -2.93 1.68
CA PHE A 118 2.43 -2.05 2.81
C PHE A 118 2.55 -2.83 4.12
N LEU A 119 1.63 -3.76 4.39
CA LEU A 119 1.66 -4.60 5.58
C LEU A 119 2.93 -5.47 5.67
N MET A 120 3.52 -5.88 4.55
CA MET A 120 4.81 -6.58 4.53
C MET A 120 5.98 -5.67 4.96
N THR A 121 5.91 -4.37 4.70
CA THR A 121 6.92 -3.40 5.10
C THR A 121 6.75 -2.94 6.56
N PHE A 122 5.54 -3.10 7.11
CA PHE A 122 5.18 -2.63 8.45
C PHE A 122 6.07 -3.20 9.59
N PRO A 123 6.48 -4.48 9.61
CA PRO A 123 7.40 -5.00 10.62
C PRO A 123 8.74 -4.29 10.67
N VAL A 124 9.29 -3.88 9.51
CA VAL A 124 10.55 -3.13 9.42
C VAL A 124 10.39 -1.75 10.05
N LEU A 125 9.27 -1.10 9.78
CA LEU A 125 8.92 0.19 10.36
C LEU A 125 8.79 0.08 11.89
N LEU A 126 8.08 -0.93 12.39
CA LEU A 126 7.93 -1.17 13.84
C LEU A 126 9.27 -1.41 14.51
N LEU A 127 10.14 -2.22 13.91
CA LEU A 127 11.48 -2.50 14.44
C LEU A 127 12.31 -1.23 14.53
N LEU A 128 12.27 -0.38 13.52
CA LEU A 128 13.00 0.89 13.50
C LEU A 128 12.49 1.86 14.58
N VAL A 129 11.17 1.96 14.73
CA VAL A 129 10.56 2.78 15.78
C VAL A 129 10.93 2.27 17.17
N TRP A 130 10.92 0.94 17.35
CA TRP A 130 11.28 0.32 18.63
C TRP A 130 12.71 0.65 19.03
N THR A 131 13.65 0.58 18.10
CA THR A 131 15.07 0.85 18.38
C THR A 131 15.36 2.33 18.67
N GLN A 132 14.60 3.26 18.09
CA GLN A 132 14.87 4.71 18.24
C GLN A 132 14.00 5.40 19.29
N ALA A 133 12.73 5.03 19.42
CA ALA A 133 11.77 5.71 20.30
C ALA A 133 11.46 4.94 21.59
N GLY A 134 12.12 3.81 21.85
CA GLY A 134 11.87 2.98 23.04
C GLY A 134 10.54 2.25 23.02
N GLY A 135 9.90 2.14 21.88
CA GLY A 135 8.64 1.42 21.66
C GLY A 135 7.54 2.26 21.02
N PRO A 136 6.51 1.62 20.47
CA PRO A 136 5.36 2.31 19.89
C PRO A 136 4.54 3.00 20.99
N GLY A 137 4.55 4.32 21.00
CA GLY A 137 3.70 5.12 21.91
C GLY A 137 2.27 5.25 21.38
N LEU A 138 1.40 5.91 22.18
CA LEU A 138 0.00 6.19 21.81
C LEU A 138 -0.21 6.73 20.36
N PRO A 139 0.65 7.60 19.81
CA PRO A 139 0.50 8.11 18.45
C PRO A 139 0.47 7.03 17.35
N TYR A 140 1.11 5.88 17.58
CA TYR A 140 1.13 4.79 16.59
C TYR A 140 -0.20 4.04 16.47
N LEU A 141 -1.10 4.16 17.46
CA LEU A 141 -2.47 3.68 17.36
C LEU A 141 -3.31 4.46 16.34
N ALA A 142 -2.87 5.65 15.96
CA ALA A 142 -3.50 6.42 14.88
C ALA A 142 -3.19 5.87 13.48
N LEU A 143 -2.13 5.06 13.30
CA LEU A 143 -1.74 4.52 11.98
C LEU A 143 -2.86 3.75 11.27
N PRO A 144 -3.58 2.79 11.90
CA PRO A 144 -4.66 2.10 11.21
C PRO A 144 -5.81 3.03 10.82
N VAL A 145 -6.09 4.08 11.60
CA VAL A 145 -7.10 5.08 11.26
C VAL A 145 -6.65 5.90 10.05
N LEU A 146 -5.40 6.35 10.04
CA LEU A 146 -4.81 7.07 8.91
C LEU A 146 -4.80 6.22 7.64
N MET A 147 -4.48 4.93 7.76
CA MET A 147 -4.54 3.99 6.64
C MET A 147 -5.96 3.85 6.07
N LEU A 148 -6.97 3.78 6.93
CA LEU A 148 -8.38 3.73 6.52
C LEU A 148 -8.79 5.01 5.77
N VAL A 149 -8.48 6.17 6.33
CA VAL A 149 -8.75 7.47 5.70
C VAL A 149 -8.07 7.57 4.35
N GLN A 150 -6.81 7.17 4.28
CA GLN A 150 -6.03 7.18 3.05
C GLN A 150 -6.60 6.21 2.00
N ALA A 151 -7.02 5.00 2.40
CA ALA A 151 -7.67 4.05 1.50
C ALA A 151 -8.96 4.61 0.89
N VAL A 152 -9.81 5.22 1.73
CA VAL A 152 -11.06 5.87 1.28
C VAL A 152 -10.76 7.02 0.33
N LEU A 153 -9.77 7.86 0.65
CA LEU A 153 -9.36 8.98 -0.20
C LEU A 153 -8.81 8.50 -1.55
N THR A 154 -7.97 7.46 -1.53
CA THR A 154 -7.40 6.87 -2.76
C THR A 154 -8.49 6.27 -3.65
N LEU A 155 -9.46 5.58 -3.06
CA LEU A 155 -10.61 5.05 -3.80
C LEU A 155 -11.46 6.18 -4.37
N GLY A 156 -11.73 7.24 -3.60
CA GLY A 156 -12.49 8.38 -4.07
C GLY A 156 -11.84 9.17 -5.21
N LEU A 157 -10.50 9.20 -5.27
CA LEU A 157 -9.75 9.84 -6.35
C LEU A 157 -9.52 8.92 -7.54
N GLY A 158 -9.53 7.60 -7.34
CA GLY A 158 -9.30 6.59 -8.38
C GLY A 158 -10.54 6.19 -9.17
N TYR A 159 -11.73 6.62 -8.72
CA TYR A 159 -13.01 6.49 -9.42
C TYR A 159 -13.33 7.72 -10.22
#